data_3797c916d89c5a76227e95d2880560ac
#
_entry.id   3797c916d89c5a76227e95d2880560ac
#
_cell.length_a   1.000
_cell.length_b   1.000
_cell.length_c   1.000
_cell.angle_alpha   90.00
_cell.angle_beta   90.00
_cell.angle_gamma   90.00
#
_symmetry.space_group_name_H-M   'P 1'
#
loop_
_entity.id
_entity.type
_entity.pdbx_description
1 polymer ?
#
loop_
_entity_poly.entity_id
_entity_poly.type
_entity_poly.pdbx_seq_one_letter_code
_entity_poly.pdbx_strand_id
1 'polypeptide(L)'
;MSRRATLVSAIALLLLSTSPAWAADVATSPTATDPASSPWSGSGELGFASSHGNSSNESLNGRLKGQYVDGDWIHSLDLLALHASAEYVDTNPDGTTTRKRQTTSNRYTGSAGSALQLGEHRQLTASLRYERDDFATYDRLATIGIGYGTRIMDGDRRSLDVQIGPGVRRAHDVVENRNETGLIGRGLVEFKYGLTSNTELGNTLLVESGAYNTFAQNDLGISVSMNERLALKAGWQARYNSDVSVDKKKTDTLATMNLVYKFK
;
A
#
# COMPACT_ATOMS: atom_id res chain seq x y z
N MET A 1 11.26 -38.70 -32.04
CA MET A 1 10.61 -37.55 -32.68
C MET A 1 10.09 -36.67 -31.56
N SER A 2 10.86 -35.64 -31.28
CA SER A 2 10.63 -34.71 -30.15
C SER A 2 9.62 -33.64 -30.59
N ARG A 3 8.44 -33.62 -29.99
CA ARG A 3 7.49 -32.48 -30.12
C ARG A 3 7.81 -31.46 -29.05
N ARG A 4 8.44 -30.38 -29.44
CA ARG A 4 8.60 -29.18 -28.62
C ARG A 4 7.23 -28.55 -28.45
N ALA A 5 6.71 -28.56 -27.20
CA ALA A 5 5.57 -27.77 -26.80
C ALA A 5 6.03 -26.30 -26.78
N THR A 6 5.59 -25.51 -27.71
CA THR A 6 5.68 -24.05 -27.66
C THR A 6 4.69 -23.54 -26.65
N LEU A 7 5.19 -23.15 -25.48
CA LEU A 7 4.46 -22.32 -24.53
C LEU A 7 4.26 -20.94 -25.18
N VAL A 8 3.09 -20.73 -25.73
CA VAL A 8 2.63 -19.39 -26.07
C VAL A 8 2.26 -18.72 -24.76
N SER A 9 3.21 -17.97 -24.21
CA SER A 9 2.92 -17.01 -23.15
C SER A 9 2.02 -15.92 -23.73
N ALA A 10 0.73 -16.08 -23.58
CA ALA A 10 -0.20 -14.98 -23.72
C ALA A 10 0.06 -14.00 -22.57
N ILE A 11 0.97 -13.04 -22.79
CA ILE A 11 1.03 -11.82 -22.01
C ILE A 11 -0.26 -11.06 -22.36
N ALA A 12 -1.33 -11.38 -21.65
CA ALA A 12 -2.50 -10.53 -21.62
C ALA A 12 -2.04 -9.20 -21.03
N LEU A 13 -1.97 -8.19 -21.89
CA LEU A 13 -1.78 -6.80 -21.50
C LEU A 13 -2.99 -6.42 -20.65
N LEU A 14 -2.91 -6.66 -19.36
CA LEU A 14 -3.89 -6.22 -18.37
C LEU A 14 -3.69 -4.72 -18.16
N LEU A 15 -4.22 -3.95 -19.09
CA LEU A 15 -4.72 -2.63 -18.77
C LEU A 15 -5.95 -2.89 -17.91
N LEU A 16 -5.89 -2.41 -16.70
CA LEU A 16 -7.03 -1.96 -15.91
C LEU A 16 -7.04 -2.45 -14.48
N SER A 17 -7.00 -1.46 -13.72
CA SER A 17 -7.73 -1.14 -12.51
C SER A 17 -7.38 -1.93 -11.29
N THR A 18 -6.63 -1.24 -10.48
CA THR A 18 -6.07 -1.84 -9.32
C THR A 18 -5.77 -0.74 -8.32
N SER A 19 -5.78 -0.94 -7.11
CA SER A 19 -5.82 0.01 -6.03
C SER A 19 -4.48 0.40 -5.43
N PRO A 20 -4.22 1.66 -5.08
CA PRO A 20 -3.04 2.02 -4.32
C PRO A 20 -3.23 1.63 -2.86
N ALA A 21 -2.29 0.88 -2.35
CA ALA A 21 -2.02 0.93 -0.95
C ALA A 21 -1.10 2.13 -0.73
N TRP A 22 -1.54 3.12 -0.01
CA TRP A 22 -0.62 4.09 0.55
C TRP A 22 0.13 3.39 1.68
N ALA A 23 1.43 3.57 1.71
CA ALA A 23 2.17 3.23 2.93
C ALA A 23 1.48 3.96 4.09
N ALA A 24 1.38 3.31 5.23
CA ALA A 24 0.68 3.89 6.37
C ALA A 24 1.10 5.35 6.54
N ASP A 25 0.13 6.26 6.41
CA ASP A 25 0.33 7.63 6.85
C ASP A 25 0.62 7.56 8.35
N VAL A 26 1.90 7.53 8.69
CA VAL A 26 2.29 7.77 10.06
C VAL A 26 2.16 9.27 10.22
N ALA A 27 1.05 9.65 10.86
CA ALA A 27 0.76 10.98 11.34
C ALA A 27 1.36 12.12 10.50
N THR A 28 0.65 12.52 9.46
CA THR A 28 0.87 13.85 8.87
C THR A 28 0.54 14.88 9.94
N SER A 29 1.48 15.75 10.25
CA SER A 29 1.25 16.83 11.22
C SER A 29 -0.02 17.60 10.88
N PRO A 30 -0.98 17.77 11.78
CA PRO A 30 -2.15 18.60 11.51
C PRO A 30 -1.69 20.06 11.38
N THR A 31 -2.23 20.74 10.39
CA THR A 31 -2.32 22.19 10.42
C THR A 31 -3.07 22.56 11.71
N ALA A 32 -2.61 23.56 12.43
CA ALA A 32 -3.17 24.00 13.72
C ALA A 32 -4.70 23.92 13.71
N THR A 33 -5.24 23.10 14.57
CA THR A 33 -6.66 22.72 14.60
C THR A 33 -7.46 23.91 15.14
N ASP A 34 -8.43 24.36 14.36
CA ASP A 34 -9.48 25.24 14.84
C ASP A 34 -10.16 24.55 16.05
N PRO A 35 -10.28 25.19 17.23
CA PRO A 35 -10.81 24.56 18.44
C PRO A 35 -12.24 24.00 18.33
N ALA A 36 -12.91 24.21 17.20
CA ALA A 36 -14.23 23.65 16.89
C ALA A 36 -14.19 22.36 16.04
N SER A 37 -13.04 21.88 15.61
CA SER A 37 -12.93 20.69 14.76
C SER A 37 -12.89 19.40 15.59
N SER A 38 -13.51 18.33 15.10
CA SER A 38 -13.44 16.99 15.69
C SER A 38 -11.97 16.55 15.82
N PRO A 39 -11.53 15.96 16.96
CA PRO A 39 -10.20 15.39 17.07
C PRO A 39 -10.00 14.16 16.15
N TRP A 40 -11.10 13.62 15.62
CA TRP A 40 -11.10 12.49 14.72
C TRP A 40 -11.22 12.94 13.27
N SER A 41 -10.42 12.35 12.41
CA SER A 41 -10.54 12.44 10.95
C SER A 41 -10.24 11.08 10.32
N GLY A 42 -10.74 10.86 9.11
CA GLY A 42 -10.47 9.62 8.43
C GLY A 42 -11.05 9.54 7.03
N SER A 43 -10.79 8.40 6.39
CA SER A 43 -11.34 8.10 5.06
C SER A 43 -11.56 6.61 4.86
N GLY A 44 -12.59 6.27 4.12
CA GLY A 44 -12.81 4.95 3.54
C GLY A 44 -12.59 5.00 2.04
N GLU A 45 -11.87 4.04 1.49
CA GLU A 45 -11.64 3.90 0.04
C GLU A 45 -12.18 2.54 -0.41
N LEU A 46 -12.89 2.52 -1.55
CA LEU A 46 -13.35 1.30 -2.21
C LEU A 46 -13.01 1.37 -3.70
N GLY A 47 -12.39 0.32 -4.19
CA GLY A 47 -12.14 0.12 -5.62
C GLY A 47 -12.63 -1.26 -6.04
N PHE A 48 -13.29 -1.30 -7.19
CA PHE A 48 -13.77 -2.53 -7.81
C PHE A 48 -13.50 -2.48 -9.31
N ALA A 49 -13.03 -3.60 -9.85
CA ALA A 49 -12.94 -3.79 -11.29
C ALA A 49 -13.40 -5.18 -11.66
N SER A 50 -14.11 -5.27 -12.76
CA SER A 50 -14.59 -6.51 -13.34
C SER A 50 -14.48 -6.46 -14.85
N SER A 51 -13.99 -7.54 -15.44
CA SER A 51 -13.89 -7.73 -16.88
C SER A 51 -14.47 -9.10 -17.22
N HIS A 52 -15.33 -9.15 -18.22
CA HIS A 52 -15.99 -10.37 -18.69
C HIS A 52 -15.84 -10.50 -20.21
N GLY A 53 -15.64 -11.71 -20.71
CA GLY A 53 -15.52 -11.99 -22.14
C GLY A 53 -14.63 -13.20 -22.40
N ASN A 54 -13.62 -13.05 -23.26
CA ASN A 54 -12.62 -14.10 -23.54
C ASN A 54 -11.78 -14.43 -22.31
N SER A 55 -11.62 -13.49 -21.39
CA SER A 55 -11.08 -13.66 -20.04
C SER A 55 -11.98 -12.96 -19.04
N SER A 56 -12.08 -13.51 -17.83
CA SER A 56 -12.81 -12.89 -16.73
C SER A 56 -11.84 -12.61 -15.58
N ASN A 57 -11.80 -11.36 -15.17
CA ASN A 57 -10.96 -10.91 -14.05
C ASN A 57 -11.81 -10.07 -13.11
N GLU A 58 -11.62 -10.25 -11.83
CA GLU A 58 -12.28 -9.45 -10.80
C GLU A 58 -11.24 -9.00 -9.78
N SER A 59 -11.33 -7.77 -9.35
CA SER A 59 -10.55 -7.25 -8.23
C SER A 59 -11.40 -6.35 -7.33
N LEU A 60 -11.19 -6.49 -6.04
CA LEU A 60 -11.80 -5.67 -4.99
C LEU A 60 -10.71 -5.23 -4.04
N ASN A 61 -10.73 -3.96 -3.70
CA ASN A 61 -9.87 -3.43 -2.66
C ASN A 61 -10.65 -2.49 -1.75
N GLY A 62 -10.26 -2.46 -0.49
CA GLY A 62 -10.79 -1.55 0.49
C GLY A 62 -9.68 -1.02 1.38
N ARG A 63 -9.79 0.24 1.79
CA ARG A 63 -8.89 0.86 2.75
C ARG A 63 -9.68 1.71 3.73
N LEU A 64 -9.31 1.64 4.99
CA LEU A 64 -9.81 2.49 6.04
C LEU A 64 -8.63 3.18 6.71
N LYS A 65 -8.67 4.52 6.75
CA LYS A 65 -7.73 5.34 7.49
C LYS A 65 -8.46 6.07 8.60
N GLY A 66 -7.81 6.18 9.76
CA GLY A 66 -8.27 6.98 10.88
C GLY A 66 -7.11 7.73 11.52
N GLN A 67 -7.39 8.92 11.99
CA GLN A 67 -6.45 9.74 12.74
C GLN A 67 -7.17 10.34 13.93
N TYR A 68 -6.48 10.38 15.07
CA TYR A 68 -6.93 11.02 16.32
C TYR A 68 -5.83 11.93 16.83
N VAL A 69 -6.18 13.18 17.10
CA VAL A 69 -5.27 14.22 17.60
C VAL A 69 -5.61 14.53 19.04
N ASP A 70 -4.64 14.43 19.92
CA ASP A 70 -4.76 14.73 21.36
C ASP A 70 -3.57 15.57 21.84
N GLY A 71 -3.75 16.88 21.87
CA GLY A 71 -2.65 17.82 22.16
C GLY A 71 -1.50 17.65 21.15
N ASP A 72 -0.31 17.33 21.68
CA ASP A 72 0.88 17.10 20.84
C ASP A 72 0.95 15.68 20.29
N TRP A 73 -0.01 14.81 20.58
CA TRP A 73 -0.05 13.45 20.10
C TRP A 73 -0.94 13.29 18.88
N ILE A 74 -0.45 12.53 17.92
CA ILE A 74 -1.22 12.12 16.75
C ILE A 74 -1.17 10.60 16.66
N HIS A 75 -2.34 9.97 16.72
CA HIS A 75 -2.50 8.54 16.57
C HIS A 75 -3.10 8.25 15.20
N SER A 76 -2.60 7.22 14.52
CA SER A 76 -3.07 6.83 13.20
C SER A 76 -3.35 5.33 13.12
N LEU A 77 -4.34 4.99 12.30
CA LEU A 77 -4.68 3.62 11.92
C LEU A 77 -4.86 3.56 10.42
N ASP A 78 -4.34 2.51 9.79
CA ASP A 78 -4.50 2.25 8.37
C ASP A 78 -4.72 0.76 8.14
N LEU A 79 -5.85 0.40 7.58
CA LEU A 79 -6.23 -0.97 7.25
C LEU A 79 -6.48 -1.08 5.75
N LEU A 80 -5.88 -2.08 5.12
CA LEU A 80 -6.03 -2.34 3.69
C LEU A 80 -6.37 -3.81 3.46
N ALA A 81 -7.28 -4.07 2.53
CA ALA A 81 -7.55 -5.38 1.99
C ALA A 81 -7.54 -5.32 0.46
N LEU A 82 -6.91 -6.30 -0.18
CA LEU A 82 -6.86 -6.48 -1.62
C LEU A 82 -7.14 -7.94 -1.95
N HIS A 83 -8.14 -8.18 -2.80
CA HIS A 83 -8.44 -9.48 -3.35
C HIS A 83 -8.59 -9.38 -4.86
N ALA A 84 -7.95 -10.30 -5.61
CA ALA A 84 -8.14 -10.40 -7.05
C ALA A 84 -8.19 -11.84 -7.49
N SER A 85 -8.99 -12.12 -8.52
CA SER A 85 -9.12 -13.43 -9.15
C SER A 85 -9.19 -13.32 -10.67
N ALA A 86 -8.69 -14.35 -11.34
CA ALA A 86 -8.74 -14.46 -12.80
C ALA A 86 -9.30 -15.84 -13.20
N GLU A 87 -10.01 -15.88 -14.31
CA GLU A 87 -10.38 -17.14 -14.97
C GLU A 87 -9.30 -17.51 -16.00
N TYR A 88 -8.98 -18.79 -16.05
CA TYR A 88 -8.15 -19.37 -17.09
C TYR A 88 -8.83 -20.61 -17.68
N VAL A 89 -8.49 -20.90 -18.93
CA VAL A 89 -8.98 -22.08 -19.63
C VAL A 89 -7.94 -23.19 -19.47
N ASP A 90 -8.36 -24.28 -18.83
CA ASP A 90 -7.58 -25.50 -18.70
C ASP A 90 -8.00 -26.47 -19.81
N THR A 91 -7.03 -27.01 -20.56
CA THR A 91 -7.30 -27.96 -21.64
C THR A 91 -6.94 -29.36 -21.14
N ASN A 92 -7.94 -30.21 -21.00
CA ASN A 92 -7.78 -31.59 -20.58
C ASN A 92 -7.06 -32.41 -21.67
N PRO A 93 -6.45 -33.57 -21.33
CA PRO A 93 -5.79 -34.46 -22.29
C PRO A 93 -6.70 -34.98 -23.41
N ASP A 94 -8.01 -34.99 -23.19
CA ASP A 94 -9.05 -35.40 -24.17
C ASP A 94 -9.47 -34.28 -25.13
N GLY A 95 -8.84 -33.08 -25.02
CA GLY A 95 -9.14 -31.90 -25.83
C GLY A 95 -10.32 -31.06 -25.34
N THR A 96 -10.98 -31.47 -24.26
CA THR A 96 -12.05 -30.65 -23.65
C THR A 96 -11.43 -29.49 -22.87
N THR A 97 -12.15 -28.34 -22.84
CA THR A 97 -11.72 -27.15 -22.12
C THR A 97 -12.61 -26.91 -20.91
N THR A 98 -11.99 -26.64 -19.78
CA THR A 98 -12.68 -26.27 -18.54
C THR A 98 -12.24 -24.87 -18.10
N ARG A 99 -13.17 -24.00 -17.78
CA ARG A 99 -12.86 -22.70 -17.17
C ARG A 99 -12.70 -22.87 -15.66
N LYS A 100 -11.56 -22.41 -15.14
CA LYS A 100 -11.24 -22.42 -13.72
C LYS A 100 -10.94 -21.01 -13.26
N ARG A 101 -11.42 -20.67 -12.05
CA ARG A 101 -11.11 -19.40 -11.39
C ARG A 101 -9.98 -19.62 -10.38
N GLN A 102 -9.00 -18.73 -10.38
CA GLN A 102 -7.91 -18.76 -9.45
C GLN A 102 -7.71 -17.38 -8.83
N THR A 103 -7.51 -17.35 -7.51
CA THR A 103 -7.08 -16.12 -6.82
C THR A 103 -5.68 -15.75 -7.28
N THR A 104 -5.49 -14.49 -7.65
CA THR A 104 -4.21 -13.95 -8.15
C THR A 104 -3.57 -12.94 -7.20
N SER A 105 -4.35 -12.40 -6.25
CA SER A 105 -3.87 -11.57 -5.16
C SER A 105 -4.78 -11.70 -3.96
N ASN A 106 -4.19 -11.82 -2.77
CA ASN A 106 -4.91 -11.82 -1.49
C ASN A 106 -3.98 -11.23 -0.43
N ARG A 107 -4.18 -9.93 -0.12
CA ARG A 107 -3.31 -9.19 0.77
C ARG A 107 -4.10 -8.37 1.79
N TYR A 108 -3.66 -8.41 3.03
CA TYR A 108 -4.17 -7.61 4.13
C TYR A 108 -3.00 -6.89 4.79
N THR A 109 -3.15 -5.59 5.02
CA THR A 109 -2.16 -4.78 5.74
C THR A 109 -2.87 -4.00 6.83
N GLY A 110 -2.33 -4.04 8.03
CA GLY A 110 -2.76 -3.20 9.16
C GLY A 110 -1.56 -2.45 9.69
N SER A 111 -1.70 -1.14 9.89
CA SER A 111 -0.68 -0.30 10.48
C SER A 111 -1.28 0.60 11.55
N ALA A 112 -0.56 0.79 12.63
CA ALA A 112 -0.89 1.74 13.68
C ALA A 112 0.35 2.58 14.01
N GLY A 113 0.15 3.84 14.31
CA GLY A 113 1.22 4.76 14.64
C GLY A 113 0.83 5.75 15.71
N SER A 114 1.85 6.25 16.43
CA SER A 114 1.74 7.37 17.34
C SER A 114 2.90 8.30 17.10
N ALA A 115 2.63 9.60 16.99
CA ALA A 115 3.64 10.63 16.84
C ALA A 115 3.47 11.67 17.95
N LEU A 116 4.59 12.00 18.61
CA LEU A 116 4.71 13.11 19.54
C LEU A 116 5.34 14.29 18.81
N GLN A 117 4.59 15.37 18.68
CA GLN A 117 5.07 16.62 18.10
C GLN A 117 6.06 17.29 19.06
N LEU A 118 7.26 17.60 18.57
CA LEU A 118 8.33 18.29 19.31
C LEU A 118 8.44 19.77 18.91
N GLY A 119 7.40 20.32 18.29
CA GLY A 119 7.32 21.65 17.72
C GLY A 119 6.72 21.60 16.31
N GLU A 120 6.76 22.71 15.57
CA GLU A 120 6.03 22.87 14.31
C GLU A 120 6.42 21.87 13.22
N HIS A 121 7.69 21.42 13.17
CA HIS A 121 8.21 20.62 12.06
C HIS A 121 8.89 19.32 12.49
N ARG A 122 8.89 18.97 13.78
CA ARG A 122 9.64 17.81 14.29
C ARG A 122 8.75 16.90 15.12
N GLN A 123 8.96 15.59 14.97
CA GLN A 123 8.18 14.59 15.71
C GLN A 123 9.02 13.35 16.04
N LEU A 124 8.68 12.71 17.15
CA LEU A 124 9.09 11.34 17.45
C LEU A 124 7.94 10.40 17.12
N THR A 125 8.24 9.30 16.47
CA THR A 125 7.21 8.35 16.01
C THR A 125 7.46 6.96 16.55
N ALA A 126 6.37 6.25 16.86
CA ALA A 126 6.35 4.81 17.06
C ALA A 126 5.35 4.20 16.10
N SER A 127 5.69 3.10 15.46
CA SER A 127 4.86 2.47 14.44
C SER A 127 4.84 0.95 14.58
N LEU A 128 3.69 0.37 14.29
CA LEU A 128 3.46 -1.07 14.14
C LEU A 128 2.86 -1.31 12.77
N ARG A 129 3.35 -2.30 12.04
CA ARG A 129 2.79 -2.74 10.77
C ARG A 129 2.73 -4.27 10.76
N TYR A 130 1.59 -4.78 10.34
CA TYR A 130 1.40 -6.19 10.03
C TYR A 130 0.90 -6.34 8.60
N GLU A 131 1.47 -7.26 7.86
CA GLU A 131 1.05 -7.60 6.50
C GLU A 131 0.96 -9.10 6.35
N ARG A 132 -0.09 -9.54 5.67
CA ARG A 132 -0.23 -10.88 5.13
C ARG A 132 -0.48 -10.79 3.62
N ASP A 133 0.35 -11.49 2.85
CA ASP A 133 0.26 -11.55 1.39
C ASP A 133 0.51 -12.99 0.95
N ASP A 134 -0.57 -13.69 0.59
CA ASP A 134 -0.53 -15.12 0.27
C ASP A 134 0.29 -15.43 -1.01
N PHE A 135 0.71 -14.41 -1.77
CA PHE A 135 1.47 -14.55 -3.01
C PHE A 135 2.92 -14.06 -2.90
N ALA A 136 3.30 -13.47 -1.79
CA ALA A 136 4.66 -13.01 -1.54
C ALA A 136 5.61 -14.18 -1.16
N THR A 137 6.93 -13.95 -1.21
CA THR A 137 7.93 -14.87 -0.64
C THR A 137 7.84 -14.87 0.88
N TYR A 138 7.62 -13.70 1.46
CA TYR A 138 7.32 -13.54 2.87
C TYR A 138 5.81 -13.32 3.03
N ASP A 139 5.08 -14.40 3.37
CA ASP A 139 3.61 -14.36 3.45
C ASP A 139 3.09 -13.56 4.66
N ARG A 140 3.89 -13.42 5.70
CA ARG A 140 3.57 -12.67 6.92
C ARG A 140 4.74 -11.81 7.35
N LEU A 141 4.47 -10.53 7.53
CA LEU A 141 5.44 -9.53 7.98
C LEU A 141 4.87 -8.78 9.18
N ALA A 142 5.65 -8.67 10.24
CA ALA A 142 5.36 -7.80 11.37
C ALA A 142 6.57 -6.88 11.61
N THR A 143 6.35 -5.58 11.65
CA THR A 143 7.38 -4.57 11.85
C THR A 143 6.98 -3.66 13.01
N ILE A 144 7.91 -3.41 13.91
CA ILE A 144 7.81 -2.38 14.95
C ILE A 144 8.99 -1.44 14.76
N GLY A 145 8.73 -0.13 14.74
CA GLY A 145 9.76 0.88 14.55
C GLY A 145 9.54 2.10 15.41
N ILE A 146 10.63 2.76 15.74
CA ILE A 146 10.66 4.12 16.30
C ILE A 146 11.41 5.01 15.32
N GLY A 147 11.06 6.30 15.27
CA GLY A 147 11.70 7.20 14.30
C GLY A 147 11.65 8.64 14.73
N TYR A 148 12.50 9.42 14.08
CA TYR A 148 12.47 10.86 14.09
C TYR A 148 11.97 11.35 12.74
N GLY A 149 10.98 12.23 12.76
CA GLY A 149 10.39 12.83 11.57
C GLY A 149 10.59 14.34 11.56
N THR A 150 10.72 14.88 10.35
CA THR A 150 10.75 16.32 10.15
C THR A 150 10.00 16.71 8.89
N ARG A 151 9.28 17.83 8.93
CA ARG A 151 8.70 18.47 7.78
C ARG A 151 9.75 19.37 7.14
N ILE A 152 10.20 19.01 5.94
CA ILE A 152 11.23 19.74 5.19
C ILE A 152 10.63 20.87 4.36
N MET A 153 9.40 20.66 3.87
CA MET A 153 8.64 21.66 3.12
C MET A 153 7.27 21.80 3.75
N ASP A 154 6.90 23.04 4.05
CA ASP A 154 5.59 23.40 4.56
C ASP A 154 5.12 24.67 3.83
N GLY A 155 4.10 24.53 3.01
CA GLY A 155 3.54 25.62 2.23
C GLY A 155 2.09 25.35 1.87
N ASP A 156 1.36 26.38 1.50
CA ASP A 156 -0.10 26.35 1.26
C ASP A 156 -0.57 25.22 0.34
N ARG A 157 0.28 24.78 -0.58
CA ARG A 157 -0.07 23.76 -1.59
C ARG A 157 0.87 22.58 -1.60
N ARG A 158 1.92 22.54 -0.76
CA ARG A 158 2.92 21.49 -0.81
C ARG A 158 3.44 21.18 0.58
N SER A 159 3.59 19.89 0.86
CA SER A 159 4.32 19.42 2.04
C SER A 159 5.27 18.30 1.67
N LEU A 160 6.39 18.23 2.39
CA LEU A 160 7.35 17.13 2.31
C LEU A 160 7.73 16.75 3.72
N ASP A 161 7.28 15.57 4.14
CA ASP A 161 7.59 14.98 5.44
C ASP A 161 8.58 13.83 5.24
N VAL A 162 9.60 13.77 6.08
CA VAL A 162 10.62 12.71 6.05
C VAL A 162 10.79 12.13 7.45
N GLN A 163 10.81 10.80 7.55
CA GLN A 163 11.06 10.07 8.79
C GLN A 163 12.17 9.05 8.60
N ILE A 164 12.99 8.87 9.62
CA ILE A 164 14.02 7.84 9.65
C ILE A 164 14.15 7.26 11.06
N GLY A 165 14.43 5.98 11.16
CA GLY A 165 14.66 5.35 12.44
C GLY A 165 14.93 3.85 12.37
N PRO A 166 15.32 3.25 13.48
CA PRO A 166 15.48 1.81 13.61
C PRO A 166 14.14 1.11 13.84
N GLY A 167 14.12 -0.17 13.50
CA GLY A 167 13.00 -1.05 13.78
C GLY A 167 13.43 -2.51 13.90
N VAL A 168 12.46 -3.35 14.23
CA VAL A 168 12.58 -4.80 14.22
C VAL A 168 11.51 -5.35 13.30
N ARG A 169 11.90 -6.24 12.39
CA ARG A 169 10.99 -6.94 11.50
C ARG A 169 11.06 -8.43 11.75
N ARG A 170 9.90 -9.07 11.84
CA ARG A 170 9.72 -10.51 11.80
C ARG A 170 8.99 -10.86 10.50
N ALA A 171 9.57 -11.75 9.73
CA ALA A 171 9.06 -12.24 8.46
C ALA A 171 8.94 -13.76 8.49
N HIS A 172 7.89 -14.32 7.89
CA HIS A 172 7.76 -15.75 7.66
C HIS A 172 8.07 -16.05 6.20
N ASP A 173 9.17 -16.78 5.95
CA ASP A 173 9.56 -17.26 4.63
C ASP A 173 8.80 -18.54 4.31
N VAL A 174 8.03 -18.54 3.20
CA VAL A 174 7.22 -19.68 2.79
C VAL A 174 8.06 -20.80 2.14
N VAL A 175 9.22 -20.48 1.57
CA VAL A 175 10.11 -21.45 0.91
C VAL A 175 10.86 -22.27 1.93
N GLU A 176 11.45 -21.58 2.91
CA GLU A 176 12.23 -22.22 3.97
C GLU A 176 11.38 -22.60 5.18
N ASN A 177 10.09 -22.21 5.19
CA ASN A 177 9.12 -22.42 6.27
C ASN A 177 9.67 -22.03 7.65
N ARG A 178 10.34 -20.89 7.70
CA ARG A 178 10.95 -20.36 8.92
C ARG A 178 10.59 -18.89 9.16
N ASN A 179 10.67 -18.49 10.44
CA ASN A 179 10.57 -17.09 10.80
C ASN A 179 11.96 -16.47 10.88
N GLU A 180 12.13 -15.37 10.18
CA GLU A 180 13.31 -14.52 10.26
C GLU A 180 12.98 -13.27 11.09
N THR A 181 13.87 -12.94 12.02
CA THR A 181 13.73 -11.74 12.85
C THR A 181 15.04 -10.96 12.80
N GLY A 182 14.97 -9.68 12.51
CA GLY A 182 16.16 -8.86 12.39
C GLY A 182 15.89 -7.37 12.60
N LEU A 183 16.98 -6.67 12.88
CA LEU A 183 16.98 -5.20 12.90
C LEU A 183 16.85 -4.67 11.48
N ILE A 184 16.12 -3.56 11.34
CA ILE A 184 15.97 -2.83 10.09
C ILE A 184 16.23 -1.33 10.31
N GLY A 185 16.74 -0.68 9.27
CA GLY A 185 16.61 0.76 9.09
C GLY A 185 15.32 1.05 8.34
N ARG A 186 14.52 2.00 8.80
CA ARG A 186 13.26 2.41 8.19
C ARG A 186 13.33 3.87 7.79
N GLY A 187 12.98 4.17 6.54
CA GLY A 187 12.80 5.51 6.00
C GLY A 187 11.41 5.66 5.41
N LEU A 188 10.77 6.80 5.65
CA LEU A 188 9.49 7.17 5.06
C LEU A 188 9.58 8.59 4.53
N VAL A 189 9.14 8.79 3.31
CA VAL A 189 9.03 10.10 2.66
C VAL A 189 7.62 10.28 2.17
N GLU A 190 6.96 11.36 2.56
CA GLU A 190 5.61 11.70 2.14
C GLU A 190 5.62 13.08 1.49
N PHE A 191 5.17 13.14 0.26
CA PHE A 191 5.04 14.35 -0.52
C PHE A 191 3.59 14.57 -0.92
N LYS A 192 3.08 15.79 -0.73
CA LYS A 192 1.75 16.22 -1.19
C LYS A 192 1.88 17.52 -1.97
N TYR A 193 1.09 17.62 -3.03
CA TYR A 193 1.04 18.81 -3.87
C TYR A 193 -0.36 19.08 -4.40
N GLY A 194 -0.95 20.21 -4.01
CA GLY A 194 -2.23 20.69 -4.54
C GLY A 194 -2.07 21.24 -5.95
N LEU A 195 -2.42 20.43 -6.95
CA LEU A 195 -2.38 20.80 -8.36
C LEU A 195 -3.41 21.90 -8.69
N THR A 196 -4.61 21.74 -8.15
CA THR A 196 -5.72 22.71 -8.25
C THR A 196 -6.41 22.85 -6.89
N SER A 197 -7.50 23.63 -6.82
CA SER A 197 -8.30 23.76 -5.58
C SER A 197 -8.98 22.45 -5.16
N ASN A 198 -9.18 21.50 -6.08
CA ASN A 198 -9.85 20.23 -5.81
C ASN A 198 -9.03 19.00 -6.22
N THR A 199 -7.79 19.18 -6.72
CA THR A 199 -6.94 18.09 -7.19
C THR A 199 -5.63 18.09 -6.45
N GLU A 200 -5.28 16.95 -5.85
CA GLU A 200 -4.06 16.74 -5.09
C GLU A 200 -3.25 15.57 -5.68
N LEU A 201 -1.95 15.77 -5.81
CA LEU A 201 -0.95 14.73 -6.06
C LEU A 201 -0.33 14.34 -4.73
N GLY A 202 -0.28 13.05 -4.44
CA GLY A 202 0.41 12.50 -3.29
C GLY A 202 1.41 11.43 -3.71
N ASN A 203 2.54 11.37 -3.03
CA ASN A 203 3.53 10.31 -3.17
C ASN A 203 4.05 9.90 -1.80
N THR A 204 4.10 8.61 -1.54
CA THR A 204 4.67 8.04 -0.32
C THR A 204 5.71 6.99 -0.70
N LEU A 205 6.92 7.12 -0.17
CA LEU A 205 7.99 6.15 -0.32
C LEU A 205 8.37 5.60 1.06
N LEU A 206 8.14 4.31 1.27
CA LEU A 206 8.59 3.54 2.42
C LEU A 206 9.78 2.67 2.01
N VAL A 207 10.86 2.71 2.79
CA VAL A 207 12.00 1.80 2.64
C VAL A 207 12.30 1.17 4.00
N GLU A 208 12.37 -0.15 4.03
CA GLU A 208 12.76 -0.94 5.20
C GLU A 208 13.91 -1.86 4.80
N SER A 209 15.11 -1.61 5.28
CA SER A 209 16.31 -2.37 4.94
C SER A 209 16.89 -3.07 6.17
N GLY A 210 17.11 -4.36 6.04
CA GLY A 210 17.69 -5.23 7.07
C GLY A 210 18.68 -6.24 6.47
N ALA A 211 19.22 -7.10 7.32
CA ALA A 211 20.23 -8.07 6.89
C ALA A 211 19.71 -9.10 5.87
N TYR A 212 18.42 -9.46 5.94
CA TYR A 212 17.86 -10.52 5.11
C TYR A 212 17.19 -9.98 3.84
N ASN A 213 16.44 -8.87 3.95
CA ASN A 213 15.70 -8.31 2.83
C ASN A 213 15.61 -6.79 2.94
N THR A 214 15.68 -6.12 1.80
CA THR A 214 15.27 -4.72 1.62
C THR A 214 13.91 -4.70 0.94
N PHE A 215 12.94 -4.12 1.63
CA PHE A 215 11.61 -3.84 1.11
C PHE A 215 11.51 -2.35 0.80
N ALA A 216 11.00 -1.99 -0.38
CA ALA A 216 10.66 -0.63 -0.72
C ALA A 216 9.26 -0.60 -1.36
N GLN A 217 8.46 0.39 -0.98
CA GLN A 217 7.14 0.62 -1.55
C GLN A 217 6.99 2.09 -1.88
N ASN A 218 6.63 2.37 -3.13
CA ASN A 218 6.28 3.70 -3.60
C ASN A 218 4.81 3.74 -4.01
N ASP A 219 4.07 4.66 -3.44
CA ASP A 219 2.65 4.90 -3.72
C ASP A 219 2.49 6.31 -4.29
N LEU A 220 2.14 6.39 -5.56
CA LEU A 220 1.82 7.64 -6.25
C LEU A 220 0.33 7.70 -6.50
N GLY A 221 -0.32 8.85 -6.26
CA GLY A 221 -1.75 8.99 -6.50
C GLY A 221 -2.16 10.41 -6.82
N ILE A 222 -3.22 10.52 -7.64
CA ILE A 222 -3.92 11.76 -7.91
C ILE A 222 -5.34 11.60 -7.39
N SER A 223 -5.78 12.54 -6.54
CA SER A 223 -7.11 12.58 -5.97
C SER A 223 -7.84 13.84 -6.41
N VAL A 224 -9.06 13.67 -6.94
CA VAL A 224 -9.94 14.77 -7.37
C VAL A 224 -11.15 14.81 -6.45
N SER A 225 -11.25 15.82 -5.61
CA SER A 225 -12.40 16.02 -4.73
C SER A 225 -13.62 16.44 -5.55
N MET A 226 -14.69 15.68 -5.45
CA MET A 226 -16.00 15.95 -6.08
C MET A 226 -16.83 16.90 -5.19
N ASN A 227 -16.68 16.75 -3.89
CA ASN A 227 -17.25 17.61 -2.85
C ASN A 227 -16.42 17.45 -1.56
N GLU A 228 -16.89 18.01 -0.43
CA GLU A 228 -16.17 17.96 0.86
C GLU A 228 -15.94 16.52 1.38
N ARG A 229 -16.79 15.56 1.00
CA ARG A 229 -16.76 14.19 1.50
C ARG A 229 -16.35 13.14 0.48
N LEU A 230 -16.55 13.40 -0.81
CA LEU A 230 -16.31 12.42 -1.86
C LEU A 230 -15.16 12.87 -2.77
N ALA A 231 -14.29 11.93 -3.10
CA ALA A 231 -13.23 12.11 -4.08
C ALA A 231 -13.06 10.85 -4.94
N LEU A 232 -12.57 11.06 -6.16
CA LEU A 232 -12.04 9.98 -7.00
C LEU A 232 -10.52 10.01 -6.93
N LYS A 233 -9.92 8.82 -6.80
CA LYS A 233 -8.48 8.66 -6.67
C LYS A 233 -7.97 7.64 -7.68
N ALA A 234 -7.04 8.07 -8.52
CA ALA A 234 -6.23 7.20 -9.35
C ALA A 234 -4.85 7.04 -8.70
N GLY A 235 -4.35 5.82 -8.66
CA GLY A 235 -3.08 5.54 -8.01
C GLY A 235 -2.23 4.51 -8.73
N TRP A 236 -0.95 4.53 -8.42
CA TRP A 236 0.03 3.56 -8.86
C TRP A 236 0.96 3.22 -7.70
N GLN A 237 1.13 1.93 -7.46
CA GLN A 237 2.04 1.39 -6.45
C GLN A 237 3.12 0.56 -7.11
N ALA A 238 4.36 0.73 -6.67
CA ALA A 238 5.45 -0.20 -6.95
C ALA A 238 5.99 -0.74 -5.63
N ARG A 239 6.15 -2.06 -5.56
CA ARG A 239 6.73 -2.77 -4.40
C ARG A 239 7.95 -3.53 -4.86
N TYR A 240 9.05 -3.36 -4.15
CA TYR A 240 10.31 -4.02 -4.39
C TYR A 240 10.72 -4.85 -3.18
N ASN A 241 11.16 -6.08 -3.44
CA ASN A 241 11.83 -6.94 -2.47
C ASN A 241 13.18 -7.36 -3.05
N SER A 242 14.26 -7.16 -2.29
CA SER A 242 15.60 -7.55 -2.74
C SER A 242 15.78 -9.08 -2.77
N ASP A 243 15.08 -9.76 -1.87
CA ASP A 243 15.10 -11.21 -1.71
C ASP A 243 13.72 -11.78 -2.05
N VAL A 244 13.69 -12.61 -3.09
CA VAL A 244 12.49 -13.29 -3.58
C VAL A 244 12.87 -14.68 -4.09
N SER A 245 11.92 -15.62 -4.06
CA SER A 245 12.09 -16.96 -4.65
C SER A 245 12.47 -16.87 -6.13
N VAL A 246 13.20 -17.86 -6.62
CA VAL A 246 13.76 -17.90 -8.00
C VAL A 246 12.70 -17.64 -9.08
N ASP A 247 11.46 -18.05 -8.83
CA ASP A 247 10.35 -17.92 -9.79
C ASP A 247 9.58 -16.61 -9.69
N LYS A 248 9.92 -15.74 -8.73
CA LYS A 248 9.20 -14.48 -8.47
C LYS A 248 9.98 -13.25 -8.95
N LYS A 249 9.26 -12.23 -9.38
CA LYS A 249 9.86 -10.94 -9.71
C LYS A 249 10.12 -10.14 -8.43
N LYS A 250 11.21 -9.37 -8.45
CA LYS A 250 11.58 -8.48 -7.33
C LYS A 250 10.67 -7.26 -7.23
N THR A 251 9.97 -6.92 -8.30
CA THR A 251 9.11 -5.73 -8.36
C THR A 251 7.71 -6.12 -8.82
N ASP A 252 6.73 -5.75 -8.00
CA ASP A 252 5.32 -5.81 -8.33
C ASP A 252 4.78 -4.40 -8.50
N THR A 253 3.87 -4.24 -9.44
CA THR A 253 3.20 -2.97 -9.70
C THR A 253 1.70 -3.14 -9.66
N LEU A 254 1.03 -2.10 -9.17
CA LEU A 254 -0.40 -2.10 -8.98
C LEU A 254 -0.93 -0.72 -9.33
N ALA A 255 -1.84 -0.59 -10.31
CA ALA A 255 -2.53 0.65 -10.64
C ALA A 255 -4.00 0.61 -10.21
N THR A 256 -4.71 1.72 -9.91
CA THR A 256 -6.03 1.70 -9.27
C THR A 256 -6.91 2.88 -9.52
N MET A 257 -8.23 2.66 -9.38
CA MET A 257 -9.23 3.72 -9.27
C MET A 257 -10.15 3.45 -8.09
N ASN A 258 -10.26 4.41 -7.18
CA ASN A 258 -11.06 4.28 -5.96
C ASN A 258 -12.02 5.44 -5.80
N LEU A 259 -13.19 5.14 -5.27
CA LEU A 259 -14.05 6.11 -4.63
C LEU A 259 -13.61 6.28 -3.17
N VAL A 260 -13.39 7.51 -2.77
CA VAL A 260 -12.93 7.89 -1.43
C VAL A 260 -14.05 8.65 -0.72
N TYR A 261 -14.42 8.20 0.47
CA TYR A 261 -15.30 8.92 1.39
C TYR A 261 -14.48 9.44 2.58
N LYS A 262 -14.51 10.77 2.78
CA LYS A 262 -13.83 11.46 3.89
C LYS A 262 -14.85 11.71 5.01
N PHE A 263 -14.44 11.44 6.26
CA PHE A 263 -15.23 11.73 7.46
C PHE A 263 -14.38 12.49 8.49
N LYS A 264 -15.03 13.37 9.20
CA LYS A 264 -14.46 14.18 10.30
C LYS A 264 -15.30 13.99 11.54
#